data_292a68f6d48410660a4ea6bc278cb83f
#
_entry.id   292a68f6d48410660a4ea6bc278cb83f
#
_cell.length_a   1.000
_cell.length_b   1.000
_cell.length_c   1.000
_cell.angle_alpha   90.00
_cell.angle_beta   90.00
_cell.angle_gamma   90.00
#
_symmetry.space_group_name_H-M   'P 1'
#
loop_
_entity.id
_entity.type
_entity.pdbx_description
1 polymer ?
#
loop_
_entity_poly.entity_id
_entity_poly.type
_entity_poly.pdbx_seq_one_letter_code
_entity_poly.pdbx_strand_id
1 'polypeptide(L)'
;MKKSWSVVGLVLVAAVAGVSCDKFKQPQPEIKPPAAASGQPSAEDRERERSEFTQSARKELDDLKAAIAGFKEKAASSSAQTQAKLGEEVKKLEADLADAEQRLTELTTSTLDSWGQFKESFSRSLDKLKGGVENFRKTQS
;
A
#
# COMPACT_ATOMS: atom_id res chain seq x y z
N MET A 1 -30.98 -22.22 -6.63
CA MET A 1 -31.45 -22.35 -5.23
C MET A 1 -31.19 -21.03 -4.54
N LYS A 2 -32.26 -20.28 -4.33
CA LYS A 2 -32.29 -18.98 -3.68
C LYS A 2 -32.30 -19.18 -2.15
N LYS A 3 -31.43 -18.56 -1.41
CA LYS A 3 -31.59 -18.35 0.05
C LYS A 3 -31.41 -16.87 0.37
N SER A 4 -32.55 -16.22 0.39
CA SER A 4 -32.76 -14.92 1.00
C SER A 4 -32.73 -15.08 2.53
N TRP A 5 -31.97 -14.23 3.21
CA TRP A 5 -32.10 -14.01 4.63
C TRP A 5 -32.31 -12.53 4.90
N SER A 6 -33.59 -12.22 5.03
CA SER A 6 -34.07 -11.02 5.69
C SER A 6 -34.00 -11.24 7.19
N VAL A 7 -33.34 -10.37 7.92
CA VAL A 7 -33.57 -10.21 9.36
C VAL A 7 -33.80 -8.72 9.62
N VAL A 8 -35.06 -8.42 9.78
CA VAL A 8 -35.62 -7.19 10.34
C VAL A 8 -35.39 -7.26 11.84
N GLY A 9 -34.64 -6.34 12.39
CA GLY A 9 -34.47 -6.14 13.83
C GLY A 9 -34.87 -4.73 14.21
N LEU A 10 -36.10 -4.60 14.60
CA LEU A 10 -36.75 -3.43 15.21
C LEU A 10 -36.45 -3.40 16.72
N VAL A 11 -35.84 -2.36 17.26
CA VAL A 11 -35.89 -2.02 18.73
C VAL A 11 -35.76 -0.52 18.88
N LEU A 12 -36.83 0.16 19.08
CA LEU A 12 -37.44 0.70 20.31
C LEU A 12 -36.67 1.84 20.99
N VAL A 13 -37.29 2.98 20.84
CA VAL A 13 -37.17 4.27 21.48
C VAL A 13 -37.30 4.15 23.02
N ALA A 14 -36.41 4.80 23.74
CA ALA A 14 -36.70 5.24 25.09
C ALA A 14 -36.26 6.70 25.27
N ALA A 15 -37.23 7.57 25.27
CA ALA A 15 -37.09 8.94 25.68
C ALA A 15 -37.08 8.98 27.23
N VAL A 16 -36.10 9.64 27.81
CA VAL A 16 -36.19 10.11 29.20
C VAL A 16 -35.88 11.59 29.24
N ALA A 17 -36.92 12.35 29.40
CA ALA A 17 -36.87 13.75 29.77
C ALA A 17 -36.53 13.84 31.27
N GLY A 18 -35.48 14.55 31.60
CA GLY A 18 -35.13 14.91 32.96
C GLY A 18 -34.65 16.35 33.00
N VAL A 19 -35.56 17.26 33.28
CA VAL A 19 -35.30 18.66 33.57
C VAL A 19 -34.69 18.76 34.96
N SER A 20 -33.54 19.42 35.08
CA SER A 20 -33.18 20.11 36.33
C SER A 20 -32.23 21.25 36.02
N CYS A 21 -32.77 22.43 36.12
CA CYS A 21 -32.02 23.66 36.29
C CYS A 21 -31.29 23.60 37.63
N ASP A 22 -30.00 23.72 37.62
CA ASP A 22 -29.32 24.33 38.74
C ASP A 22 -28.12 25.17 38.28
N LYS A 23 -28.22 26.37 38.73
CA LYS A 23 -27.42 27.54 38.47
C LYS A 23 -26.17 27.46 39.34
N PHE A 24 -25.14 26.82 38.88
CA PHE A 24 -23.83 26.95 39.52
C PHE A 24 -22.83 27.52 38.50
N LYS A 25 -22.68 28.83 38.64
CA LYS A 25 -21.65 29.61 38.00
C LYS A 25 -20.34 29.37 38.75
N GLN A 26 -19.63 28.29 38.41
CA GLN A 26 -18.24 28.13 38.75
C GLN A 26 -17.41 28.59 37.56
N PRO A 27 -16.39 29.45 37.75
CA PRO A 27 -15.41 29.69 36.73
C PRO A 27 -14.64 28.36 36.57
N GLN A 28 -14.89 27.65 35.48
CA GLN A 28 -14.00 26.59 35.06
C GLN A 28 -12.62 27.20 34.85
N PRO A 29 -11.58 26.67 35.49
CA PRO A 29 -10.26 26.95 35.03
C PRO A 29 -10.20 26.44 33.58
N GLU A 30 -9.89 27.34 32.67
CA GLU A 30 -9.59 27.08 31.29
C GLU A 30 -8.47 26.03 31.28
N ILE A 31 -8.85 24.75 31.26
CA ILE A 31 -7.95 23.67 30.99
C ILE A 31 -7.61 23.86 29.50
N LYS A 32 -6.58 24.66 29.27
CA LYS A 32 -5.82 24.65 28.03
C LYS A 32 -5.55 23.18 27.77
N PRO A 33 -6.08 22.56 26.69
CA PRO A 33 -5.75 21.18 26.41
C PRO A 33 -4.22 21.13 26.37
N PRO A 34 -3.59 20.23 27.10
CA PRO A 34 -2.17 20.06 26.91
C PRO A 34 -2.05 19.76 25.42
N ALA A 35 -1.25 20.57 24.74
CA ALA A 35 -0.74 20.19 23.44
C ALA A 35 0.02 18.89 23.70
N ALA A 36 -0.72 17.79 23.70
CA ALA A 36 -0.15 16.47 23.68
C ALA A 36 0.60 16.44 22.36
N ALA A 37 1.88 16.71 22.43
CA ALA A 37 2.84 16.25 21.48
C ALA A 37 2.82 14.72 21.57
N SER A 38 1.73 14.10 21.17
CA SER A 38 1.72 12.72 20.79
C SER A 38 2.51 12.71 19.50
N GLY A 39 3.69 12.08 19.51
CA GLY A 39 4.57 11.96 18.35
C GLY A 39 3.99 11.10 17.21
N GLN A 40 2.67 11.12 17.06
CA GLN A 40 1.98 10.52 15.94
C GLN A 40 1.86 11.58 14.84
N PRO A 41 2.32 11.25 13.62
CA PRO A 41 2.19 12.16 12.48
C PRO A 41 0.71 12.50 12.28
N SER A 42 0.44 13.75 11.93
CA SER A 42 -0.92 14.22 11.62
C SER A 42 -1.49 13.43 10.43
N ALA A 43 -2.81 13.48 10.24
CA ALA A 43 -3.42 12.86 9.06
C ALA A 43 -2.85 13.44 7.76
N GLU A 44 -2.55 14.74 7.74
CA GLU A 44 -1.94 15.43 6.60
C GLU A 44 -0.52 14.95 6.33
N ASP A 45 0.29 14.75 7.38
CA ASP A 45 1.65 14.23 7.24
C ASP A 45 1.65 12.80 6.68
N ARG A 46 0.73 11.96 7.15
CA ARG A 46 0.56 10.59 6.64
C ARG A 46 0.10 10.56 5.17
N GLU A 47 -0.78 11.47 4.78
CA GLU A 47 -1.22 11.56 3.37
C GLU A 47 -0.10 12.07 2.46
N ARG A 48 0.73 13.00 2.94
CA ARG A 48 1.93 13.46 2.22
C ARG A 48 2.94 12.33 2.04
N GLU A 49 3.28 11.62 3.11
CA GLU A 49 4.17 10.45 3.06
C GLU A 49 3.65 9.41 2.07
N ARG A 50 2.35 9.14 2.08
CA ARG A 50 1.71 8.21 1.16
C ARG A 50 1.86 8.65 -0.30
N SER A 51 1.62 9.94 -0.58
CA SER A 51 1.75 10.51 -1.92
C SER A 51 3.19 10.41 -2.44
N GLU A 52 4.16 10.85 -1.63
CA GLU A 52 5.59 10.81 -1.96
C GLU A 52 6.08 9.37 -2.17
N PHE A 53 5.71 8.46 -1.29
CA PHE A 53 6.06 7.04 -1.42
C PHE A 53 5.47 6.43 -2.69
N THR A 54 4.20 6.72 -2.99
CA THR A 54 3.52 6.21 -4.19
C THR A 54 4.18 6.71 -5.48
N GLN A 55 4.58 7.98 -5.52
CA GLN A 55 5.29 8.54 -6.68
C GLN A 55 6.66 7.90 -6.88
N SER A 56 7.43 7.75 -5.79
CA SER A 56 8.74 7.08 -5.84
C SER A 56 8.61 5.62 -6.26
N ALA A 57 7.62 4.91 -5.72
CA ALA A 57 7.33 3.52 -6.05
C ALA A 57 6.98 3.32 -7.53
N ARG A 58 6.16 4.19 -8.10
CA ARG A 58 5.82 4.16 -9.54
C ARG A 58 7.05 4.35 -10.41
N LYS A 59 7.85 5.37 -10.11
CA LYS A 59 9.08 5.64 -10.86
C LYS A 59 10.03 4.44 -10.82
N GLU A 60 10.19 3.84 -9.65
CA GLU A 60 11.07 2.68 -9.47
C GLU A 60 10.56 1.44 -10.25
N LEU A 61 9.25 1.21 -10.27
CA LEU A 61 8.65 0.15 -11.09
C LEU A 61 8.83 0.42 -12.59
N ASP A 62 8.70 1.66 -13.05
CA ASP A 62 8.91 2.02 -14.44
C ASP A 62 10.37 1.79 -14.87
N ASP A 63 11.33 2.13 -14.00
CA ASP A 63 12.76 1.88 -14.25
C ASP A 63 13.07 0.36 -14.32
N LEU A 64 12.46 -0.44 -13.43
CA LEU A 64 12.60 -1.90 -13.44
C LEU A 64 11.93 -2.54 -14.67
N LYS A 65 10.78 -2.04 -15.06
CA LYS A 65 10.06 -2.45 -16.27
C LYS A 65 10.91 -2.21 -17.54
N ALA A 66 11.54 -1.04 -17.63
CA ALA A 66 12.45 -0.71 -18.72
C ALA A 66 13.67 -1.65 -18.75
N ALA A 67 14.24 -1.97 -17.57
CA ALA A 67 15.35 -2.92 -17.46
C ALA A 67 14.95 -4.32 -17.93
N ILE A 68 13.77 -4.82 -17.54
CA ILE A 68 13.25 -6.13 -17.94
C ILE A 68 13.01 -6.17 -19.46
N ALA A 69 12.48 -5.09 -20.04
CA ALA A 69 12.31 -4.98 -21.49
C ALA A 69 13.66 -5.10 -22.22
N GLY A 70 14.71 -4.43 -21.73
CA GLY A 70 16.07 -4.57 -22.26
C GLY A 70 16.64 -5.99 -22.13
N PHE A 71 16.31 -6.70 -21.04
CA PHE A 71 16.71 -8.10 -20.87
C PHE A 71 16.00 -9.03 -21.87
N LYS A 72 14.75 -8.76 -22.17
CA LYS A 72 13.97 -9.49 -23.18
C LYS A 72 14.59 -9.38 -24.57
N GLU A 73 15.02 -8.18 -24.95
CA GLU A 73 15.72 -7.94 -26.21
C GLU A 73 17.07 -8.68 -26.27
N LYS A 74 17.86 -8.63 -25.18
CA LYS A 74 19.11 -9.38 -25.07
C LYS A 74 18.90 -10.89 -25.16
N ALA A 75 17.87 -11.41 -24.48
CA ALA A 75 17.51 -12.81 -24.57
C ALA A 75 17.18 -13.20 -26.02
N ALA A 76 16.39 -12.40 -26.73
CA ALA A 76 15.99 -12.65 -28.11
C ALA A 76 17.17 -12.63 -29.08
N SER A 77 18.22 -11.84 -28.83
CA SER A 77 19.43 -11.74 -29.66
C SER A 77 20.53 -12.76 -29.33
N SER A 78 20.32 -13.60 -28.32
CA SER A 78 21.27 -14.61 -27.86
C SER A 78 21.17 -15.91 -28.70
N SER A 79 22.16 -16.81 -28.54
CA SER A 79 22.08 -18.15 -29.13
C SER A 79 20.87 -18.93 -28.57
N ALA A 80 20.33 -19.88 -29.36
CA ALA A 80 19.12 -20.61 -29.00
C ALA A 80 19.14 -21.25 -27.59
N GLN A 81 20.30 -21.78 -27.19
CA GLN A 81 20.45 -22.39 -25.85
C GLN A 81 20.46 -21.35 -24.75
N THR A 82 21.11 -20.20 -24.97
CA THR A 82 21.13 -19.07 -24.00
C THR A 82 19.79 -18.39 -23.97
N GLN A 83 19.14 -18.24 -25.11
CA GLN A 83 17.79 -17.66 -25.22
C GLN A 83 16.77 -18.40 -24.37
N ALA A 84 16.80 -19.75 -24.36
CA ALA A 84 15.88 -20.54 -23.53
C ALA A 84 16.06 -20.24 -22.03
N LYS A 85 17.31 -20.21 -21.54
CA LYS A 85 17.61 -19.91 -20.12
C LYS A 85 17.24 -18.48 -19.73
N LEU A 86 17.66 -17.51 -20.54
CA LEU A 86 17.36 -16.10 -20.29
C LEU A 86 15.86 -15.81 -20.39
N GLY A 87 15.16 -16.48 -21.30
CA GLY A 87 13.71 -16.36 -21.45
C GLY A 87 12.94 -16.81 -20.21
N GLU A 88 13.38 -17.90 -19.56
CA GLU A 88 12.78 -18.36 -18.29
C GLU A 88 13.00 -17.35 -17.14
N GLU A 89 14.21 -16.79 -17.05
CA GLU A 89 14.51 -15.77 -16.04
C GLU A 89 13.72 -14.48 -16.28
N VAL A 90 13.62 -14.03 -17.52
CA VAL A 90 12.80 -12.86 -17.89
C VAL A 90 11.34 -13.07 -17.52
N LYS A 91 10.76 -14.26 -17.78
CA LYS A 91 9.39 -14.57 -17.38
C LYS A 91 9.16 -14.46 -15.87
N LYS A 92 10.13 -14.90 -15.05
CA LYS A 92 10.05 -14.72 -13.60
C LYS A 92 10.06 -13.25 -13.21
N LEU A 93 10.92 -12.45 -13.84
CA LEU A 93 10.98 -11.01 -13.58
C LEU A 93 9.68 -10.30 -14.01
N GLU A 94 9.08 -10.69 -15.14
CA GLU A 94 7.77 -10.18 -15.57
C GLU A 94 6.66 -10.56 -14.57
N ALA A 95 6.68 -11.76 -14.01
CA ALA A 95 5.74 -12.18 -12.98
C ALA A 95 5.93 -11.41 -11.66
N ASP A 96 7.17 -11.21 -11.22
CA ASP A 96 7.49 -10.43 -10.03
C ASP A 96 7.14 -8.94 -10.22
N LEU A 97 7.30 -8.41 -11.42
CA LEU A 97 6.86 -7.06 -11.78
C LEU A 97 5.34 -6.93 -11.68
N ALA A 98 4.59 -7.87 -12.24
CA ALA A 98 3.13 -7.88 -12.18
C ALA A 98 2.62 -7.96 -10.72
N ASP A 99 3.26 -8.77 -9.86
CA ASP A 99 2.95 -8.81 -8.43
C ASP A 99 3.21 -7.46 -7.75
N ALA A 100 4.34 -6.82 -8.04
CA ALA A 100 4.66 -5.51 -7.49
C ALA A 100 3.69 -4.40 -7.98
N GLU A 101 3.30 -4.41 -9.26
CA GLU A 101 2.29 -3.49 -9.80
C GLU A 101 0.91 -3.68 -9.12
N GLN A 102 0.50 -4.92 -8.89
CA GLN A 102 -0.72 -5.24 -8.16
C GLN A 102 -0.65 -4.70 -6.72
N ARG A 103 0.45 -4.95 -6.01
CA ARG A 103 0.64 -4.46 -4.64
C ARG A 103 0.67 -2.94 -4.56
N LEU A 104 1.22 -2.27 -5.55
CA LEU A 104 1.16 -0.82 -5.63
C LEU A 104 -0.29 -0.32 -5.79
N THR A 105 -1.10 -1.01 -6.59
CA THR A 105 -2.52 -0.71 -6.75
C THR A 105 -3.28 -0.89 -5.42
N GLU A 106 -3.06 -2.00 -4.72
CA GLU A 106 -3.63 -2.26 -3.38
C GLU A 106 -3.22 -1.16 -2.39
N LEU A 107 -1.95 -0.75 -2.41
CA LEU A 107 -1.42 0.32 -1.58
C LEU A 107 -2.12 1.66 -1.85
N THR A 108 -2.30 2.03 -3.13
CA THR A 108 -2.93 3.31 -3.51
C THR A 108 -4.41 3.38 -3.18
N THR A 109 -5.08 2.24 -3.11
CA THR A 109 -6.51 2.11 -2.78
C THR A 109 -6.77 1.84 -1.29
N SER A 110 -5.71 1.58 -0.51
CA SER A 110 -5.82 1.29 0.93
C SER A 110 -6.26 2.50 1.75
N THR A 111 -6.84 2.27 2.91
CA THR A 111 -7.10 3.32 3.91
C THR A 111 -5.81 3.72 4.61
N LEU A 112 -5.80 4.88 5.29
CA LEU A 112 -4.64 5.33 6.07
C LEU A 112 -4.26 4.34 7.18
N ASP A 113 -5.24 3.66 7.76
CA ASP A 113 -5.02 2.70 8.85
C ASP A 113 -4.37 1.40 8.35
N SER A 114 -4.70 0.96 7.15
CA SER A 114 -4.12 -0.23 6.53
C SER A 114 -2.88 0.05 5.68
N TRP A 115 -2.60 1.33 5.39
CA TRP A 115 -1.52 1.73 4.49
C TRP A 115 -0.14 1.19 4.88
N GLY A 116 0.19 1.16 6.19
CA GLY A 116 1.47 0.63 6.67
C GLY A 116 1.68 -0.84 6.31
N GLN A 117 0.63 -1.66 6.41
CA GLN A 117 0.67 -3.08 6.06
C GLN A 117 0.88 -3.28 4.54
N PHE A 118 0.15 -2.52 3.72
CA PHE A 118 0.30 -2.58 2.26
C PHE A 118 1.65 -2.03 1.79
N LYS A 119 2.17 -0.98 2.43
CA LYS A 119 3.52 -0.44 2.19
C LYS A 119 4.59 -1.50 2.40
N GLU A 120 4.52 -2.24 3.51
CA GLU A 120 5.45 -3.33 3.80
C GLU A 120 5.33 -4.48 2.78
N SER A 121 4.12 -4.87 2.43
CA SER A 121 3.87 -5.90 1.42
C SER A 121 4.42 -5.51 0.05
N PHE A 122 4.20 -4.28 -0.37
CA PHE A 122 4.76 -3.74 -1.61
C PHE A 122 6.29 -3.69 -1.57
N SER A 123 6.88 -3.20 -0.48
CA SER A 123 8.34 -3.11 -0.35
C SER A 123 9.02 -4.46 -0.48
N ARG A 124 8.46 -5.52 0.12
CA ARG A 124 8.98 -6.88 -0.02
C ARG A 124 8.92 -7.39 -1.47
N SER A 125 7.81 -7.11 -2.17
CA SER A 125 7.67 -7.49 -3.58
C SER A 125 8.66 -6.74 -4.47
N LEU A 126 8.85 -5.45 -4.21
CA LEU A 126 9.81 -4.61 -4.90
C LEU A 126 11.27 -5.07 -4.67
N ASP A 127 11.64 -5.40 -3.44
CA ASP A 127 12.98 -5.90 -3.10
C ASP A 127 13.26 -7.25 -3.80
N LYS A 128 12.26 -8.13 -3.87
CA LYS A 128 12.36 -9.39 -4.61
C LYS A 128 12.62 -9.14 -6.10
N LEU A 129 11.87 -8.23 -6.71
CA LEU A 129 12.03 -7.85 -8.10
C LEU A 129 13.41 -7.22 -8.37
N LYS A 130 13.88 -6.31 -7.52
CA LYS A 130 15.22 -5.72 -7.60
C LYS A 130 16.31 -6.79 -7.53
N GLY A 131 16.22 -7.68 -6.56
CA GLY A 131 17.15 -8.80 -6.40
C GLY A 131 17.19 -9.68 -7.64
N GLY A 132 16.05 -9.97 -8.27
CA GLY A 132 15.95 -10.71 -9.52
C GLY A 132 16.63 -9.98 -10.68
N VAL A 133 16.40 -8.67 -10.83
CA VAL A 133 17.03 -7.82 -11.86
C VAL A 133 18.56 -7.77 -11.68
N GLU A 134 19.05 -7.63 -10.46
CA GLU A 134 20.48 -7.64 -10.19
C GLU A 134 21.13 -9.00 -10.49
N ASN A 135 20.49 -10.09 -10.10
CA ASN A 135 20.96 -11.43 -10.39
C ASN A 135 21.02 -11.66 -11.90
N PHE A 136 20.02 -11.23 -12.64
CA PHE A 136 20.02 -11.32 -14.10
C PHE A 136 21.21 -10.54 -14.71
N ARG A 137 21.51 -9.34 -14.22
CA ARG A 137 22.67 -8.55 -14.68
C ARG A 137 24.00 -9.27 -14.41
N LYS A 138 24.15 -9.89 -13.24
CA LYS A 138 25.37 -10.62 -12.85
C LYS A 138 25.60 -11.88 -13.70
N THR A 139 24.52 -12.59 -14.05
CA THR A 139 24.61 -13.79 -14.90
C THR A 139 24.99 -13.48 -16.34
N GLN A 140 24.86 -12.23 -16.75
CA GLN A 140 25.19 -11.78 -18.12
C GLN A 140 26.53 -11.05 -18.24
N SER A 141 27.20 -10.84 -17.13
CA SER A 141 28.56 -10.25 -17.09
C SER A 141 29.61 -11.34 -17.15
#